data_1815220fe0e2084b60328afcd64cd58b
#
_entry.id   1815220fe0e2084b60328afcd64cd58b
#
_cell.length_a   1.000
_cell.length_b   1.000
_cell.length_c   1.000
_cell.angle_alpha   90.00
_cell.angle_beta   90.00
_cell.angle_gamma   90.00
#
_symmetry.space_group_name_H-M   'P 1'
#
loop_
_entity.id
_entity.type
_entity.pdbx_description
1 polymer ?
#
loop_
_entity_poly.entity_id
_entity_poly.type
_entity_poly.pdbx_seq_one_letter_code
_entity_poly.pdbx_strand_id
1 'polypeptide(L)'
;SINSIVCFGWKILGEPEAQVISAWDFPSWLHDVNDDRELLRFAFDMLKDADGVITQNGKAFDEKVLQTRLLLHGMDTLPKLNHVDTKLLAKKFSFFSNSLKYLSSQLSPERQKIENEGWNLWVRVHSREAEACEEMARYCKGDVEALEAIYRKLRIASSGANALPNHNLLQVQGMKEVCPHCGSTRSIRFGVRYTATYSYQRYQCCDCRSYFRTDMQNKNPRAI
;
A
#
# COMPACT_ATOMS: atom_id res chain seq x y z
N SER A 1 1.50 -5.82 28.17
CA SER A 1 2.37 -5.46 27.04
C SER A 1 1.46 -5.05 25.88
N ILE A 2 1.48 -3.77 25.57
CA ILE A 2 0.59 -3.17 24.54
C ILE A 2 1.20 -3.46 23.18
N ASN A 3 1.03 -4.66 22.68
CA ASN A 3 1.47 -5.07 21.35
C ASN A 3 0.34 -5.66 20.51
N SER A 4 -0.92 -5.64 21.00
CA SER A 4 -2.08 -6.06 20.21
C SER A 4 -2.40 -5.06 19.13
N ILE A 5 -2.88 -5.54 17.98
CA ILE A 5 -3.38 -4.71 16.90
C ILE A 5 -4.83 -4.34 17.22
N VAL A 6 -5.12 -3.06 17.26
CA VAL A 6 -6.48 -2.57 17.61
C VAL A 6 -7.32 -2.19 16.40
N CYS A 7 -6.68 -1.79 15.29
CA CYS A 7 -7.34 -1.45 14.03
C CYS A 7 -6.52 -1.95 12.83
N PHE A 8 -7.23 -2.37 11.79
CA PHE A 8 -6.69 -2.64 10.48
C PHE A 8 -7.45 -1.79 9.45
N GLY A 9 -6.75 -0.81 8.88
CA GLY A 9 -7.29 0.05 7.84
C GLY A 9 -6.74 -0.35 6.48
N TRP A 10 -7.60 -0.38 5.47
CA TRP A 10 -7.18 -0.69 4.11
C TRP A 10 -8.00 0.07 3.07
N LYS A 11 -7.46 0.10 1.88
CA LYS A 11 -8.17 0.59 0.69
C LYS A 11 -7.66 -0.16 -0.54
N ILE A 12 -8.56 -0.65 -1.35
CA ILE A 12 -8.19 -1.14 -2.68
C ILE A 12 -7.91 0.07 -3.56
N LEU A 13 -6.77 0.07 -4.22
CA LEU A 13 -6.34 1.22 -5.02
C LEU A 13 -7.33 1.48 -6.16
N GLY A 14 -7.93 2.65 -6.14
CA GLY A 14 -8.97 3.05 -7.11
C GLY A 14 -10.39 3.04 -6.55
N GLU A 15 -10.64 2.35 -5.44
CA GLU A 15 -11.92 2.41 -4.75
C GLU A 15 -12.14 3.81 -4.12
N PRO A 16 -13.40 4.25 -3.94
CA PRO A 16 -13.68 5.59 -3.46
C PRO A 16 -13.28 5.82 -2.00
N GLU A 17 -13.44 4.81 -1.14
CA GLU A 17 -13.30 4.96 0.30
C GLU A 17 -12.35 3.95 0.93
N ALA A 18 -11.63 4.39 1.97
CA ALA A 18 -10.92 3.51 2.86
C ALA A 18 -11.90 2.83 3.83
N GLN A 19 -11.55 1.61 4.22
CA GLN A 19 -12.28 0.81 5.19
C GLN A 19 -11.41 0.55 6.42
N VAL A 20 -12.06 0.30 7.54
CA VAL A 20 -11.40 -0.04 8.80
C VAL A 20 -12.20 -1.15 9.46
N ILE A 21 -11.51 -2.11 10.01
CA ILE A 21 -12.03 -3.09 10.95
C ILE A 21 -11.20 -3.01 12.23
N SER A 22 -11.83 -3.21 13.35
CA SER A 22 -11.22 -2.96 14.65
C SER A 22 -11.37 -4.17 15.57
N ALA A 23 -10.52 -4.29 16.58
CA ALA A 23 -10.59 -5.38 17.53
C ALA A 23 -11.93 -5.41 18.27
N TRP A 24 -12.52 -4.24 18.56
CA TRP A 24 -13.82 -4.12 19.23
C TRP A 24 -15.02 -4.50 18.35
N ASP A 25 -14.84 -4.76 17.06
CA ASP A 25 -15.87 -5.32 16.19
C ASP A 25 -16.05 -6.83 16.42
N PHE A 26 -15.18 -7.43 17.24
CA PHE A 26 -15.19 -8.86 17.54
C PHE A 26 -15.51 -9.13 19.02
N PRO A 27 -16.30 -10.18 19.32
CA PRO A 27 -16.68 -10.53 20.69
C PRO A 27 -15.49 -10.85 21.61
N SER A 28 -14.40 -11.41 21.07
CA SER A 28 -13.21 -11.77 21.84
C SER A 28 -12.61 -10.57 22.58
N TRP A 29 -12.63 -9.39 21.97
CA TRP A 29 -12.12 -8.16 22.56
C TRP A 29 -12.91 -7.72 23.83
N LEU A 30 -14.20 -8.07 23.93
CA LEU A 30 -14.99 -7.80 25.12
C LEU A 30 -14.51 -8.60 26.34
N HIS A 31 -13.88 -9.76 26.11
CA HIS A 31 -13.31 -10.60 27.17
C HIS A 31 -11.88 -10.19 27.49
N ASP A 32 -11.05 -9.97 26.45
CA ASP A 32 -9.67 -9.53 26.61
C ASP A 32 -9.34 -8.46 25.54
N VAL A 33 -9.04 -7.25 26.00
CA VAL A 33 -8.65 -6.11 25.13
C VAL A 33 -7.35 -6.33 24.36
N ASN A 34 -6.59 -7.37 24.68
CA ASN A 34 -5.36 -7.74 23.99
C ASN A 34 -5.62 -8.90 23.01
N ASP A 35 -6.82 -9.45 22.95
CA ASP A 35 -7.15 -10.50 22.00
C ASP A 35 -7.46 -9.92 20.62
N ASP A 36 -6.49 -9.96 19.76
CA ASP A 36 -6.58 -9.49 18.37
C ASP A 36 -6.64 -10.63 17.36
N ARG A 37 -6.88 -11.89 17.78
CA ARG A 37 -6.85 -13.06 16.90
C ARG A 37 -7.81 -12.99 15.73
N GLU A 38 -9.04 -12.52 15.96
CA GLU A 38 -10.04 -12.42 14.90
C GLU A 38 -9.67 -11.33 13.90
N LEU A 39 -9.18 -10.19 14.39
CA LEU A 39 -8.65 -9.10 13.55
C LEU A 39 -7.42 -9.55 12.75
N LEU A 40 -6.51 -10.30 13.35
CA LEU A 40 -5.34 -10.87 12.69
C LEU A 40 -5.72 -11.85 11.57
N ARG A 41 -6.72 -12.70 11.83
CA ARG A 41 -7.24 -13.63 10.80
C ARG A 41 -7.80 -12.87 9.61
N PHE A 42 -8.61 -11.84 9.87
CA PHE A 42 -9.12 -10.98 8.83
C PHE A 42 -7.98 -10.32 8.01
N ALA A 43 -7.01 -9.71 8.70
CA ALA A 43 -5.87 -9.07 8.06
C ALA A 43 -5.03 -10.06 7.23
N PHE A 44 -4.81 -11.26 7.77
CA PHE A 44 -4.11 -12.35 7.06
C PHE A 44 -4.84 -12.75 5.78
N ASP A 45 -6.15 -12.98 5.87
CA ASP A 45 -6.97 -13.40 4.72
C ASP A 45 -7.03 -12.32 3.63
N MET A 46 -7.04 -11.06 4.00
CA MET A 46 -6.96 -9.94 3.05
C MET A 46 -5.58 -9.83 2.37
N LEU A 47 -4.50 -10.10 3.09
CA LEU A 47 -3.15 -9.84 2.61
C LEU A 47 -2.51 -11.04 1.91
N LYS A 48 -2.87 -12.28 2.27
CA LYS A 48 -2.26 -13.49 1.70
C LYS A 48 -2.42 -13.60 0.18
N ASP A 49 -3.55 -13.10 -0.34
CA ASP A 49 -3.91 -13.15 -1.76
C ASP A 49 -3.74 -11.79 -2.45
N ALA A 50 -3.16 -10.80 -1.74
CA ALA A 50 -2.95 -9.48 -2.32
C ALA A 50 -1.82 -9.49 -3.37
N ASP A 51 -2.07 -8.95 -4.55
CA ASP A 51 -1.06 -8.77 -5.60
C ASP A 51 0.10 -7.87 -5.16
N GLY A 52 -0.18 -6.96 -4.25
CA GLY A 52 0.80 -6.08 -3.63
C GLY A 52 0.18 -5.15 -2.62
N VAL A 53 1.01 -4.61 -1.74
CA VAL A 53 0.60 -3.69 -0.69
C VAL A 53 1.37 -2.37 -0.77
N ILE A 54 0.68 -1.29 -0.43
CA ILE A 54 1.25 0.05 -0.33
C ILE A 54 1.13 0.47 1.12
N THR A 55 2.24 0.88 1.72
CA THR A 55 2.26 1.32 3.12
C THR A 55 3.13 2.55 3.31
N GLN A 56 3.08 3.12 4.49
CA GLN A 56 3.97 4.17 4.96
C GLN A 56 4.82 3.63 6.11
N ASN A 57 6.09 3.32 5.86
CA ASN A 57 7.01 2.69 6.83
C ASN A 57 6.63 1.24 7.22
N GLY A 58 5.72 0.62 6.47
CA GLY A 58 5.16 -0.68 6.83
C GLY A 58 6.17 -1.81 6.81
N LYS A 59 7.16 -1.79 5.90
CA LYS A 59 8.25 -2.78 5.89
C LYS A 59 9.06 -2.81 7.20
N ALA A 60 9.23 -1.65 7.80
CA ALA A 60 10.01 -1.53 9.03
C ALA A 60 9.17 -1.73 10.29
N PHE A 61 7.86 -1.52 10.22
CA PHE A 61 6.99 -1.50 11.37
C PHE A 61 5.76 -2.42 11.21
N ASP A 62 4.75 -2.05 10.44
CA ASP A 62 3.45 -2.72 10.42
C ASP A 62 3.56 -4.20 10.02
N GLU A 63 4.33 -4.52 8.98
CA GLU A 63 4.55 -5.91 8.54
C GLU A 63 5.20 -6.75 9.64
N LYS A 64 6.18 -6.18 10.36
CA LYS A 64 6.85 -6.90 11.44
C LYS A 64 5.94 -7.12 12.64
N VAL A 65 5.14 -6.11 13.00
CA VAL A 65 4.16 -6.25 14.08
C VAL A 65 3.15 -7.33 13.73
N LEU A 66 2.57 -7.28 12.52
CA LEU A 66 1.61 -8.26 12.04
C LEU A 66 2.18 -9.68 12.05
N GLN A 67 3.36 -9.88 11.45
CA GLN A 67 4.04 -11.18 11.44
C GLN A 67 4.31 -11.70 12.86
N THR A 68 4.75 -10.83 13.76
CA THR A 68 5.02 -11.20 15.16
C THR A 68 3.74 -11.63 15.86
N ARG A 69 2.64 -10.89 15.68
CA ARG A 69 1.35 -11.23 16.30
C ARG A 69 0.79 -12.54 15.76
N LEU A 70 0.84 -12.76 14.43
CA LEU A 70 0.45 -14.04 13.82
C LEU A 70 1.24 -15.21 14.44
N LEU A 71 2.55 -15.06 14.54
CA LEU A 71 3.42 -16.08 15.14
C LEU A 71 3.08 -16.36 16.61
N LEU A 72 2.86 -15.31 17.41
CA LEU A 72 2.51 -15.45 18.84
C LEU A 72 1.17 -16.15 19.05
N HIS A 73 0.24 -16.04 18.11
CA HIS A 73 -1.03 -16.75 18.13
C HIS A 73 -1.00 -18.13 17.45
N GLY A 74 0.18 -18.59 17.01
CA GLY A 74 0.32 -19.88 16.33
C GLY A 74 -0.37 -19.94 14.96
N MET A 75 -0.56 -18.78 14.34
CA MET A 75 -1.11 -18.65 12.99
C MET A 75 -0.01 -18.73 11.94
N ASP A 76 -0.37 -19.07 10.70
CA ASP A 76 0.54 -18.97 9.58
C ASP A 76 1.01 -17.53 9.38
N THR A 77 2.26 -17.37 9.00
CA THR A 77 2.82 -16.06 8.66
C THR A 77 2.49 -15.68 7.22
N LEU A 78 2.40 -14.38 6.94
CA LEU A 78 2.15 -13.89 5.59
C LEU A 78 3.25 -14.33 4.63
N PRO A 79 2.89 -14.67 3.38
CA PRO A 79 3.86 -14.89 2.32
C PRO A 79 4.62 -13.58 2.03
N LYS A 80 5.68 -13.70 1.21
CA LYS A 80 6.42 -12.52 0.78
C LYS A 80 5.52 -11.62 -0.07
N LEU A 81 5.19 -10.45 0.44
CA LEU A 81 4.37 -9.47 -0.23
C LEU A 81 5.17 -8.63 -1.24
N ASN A 82 4.55 -8.31 -2.37
CA ASN A 82 5.02 -7.23 -3.25
C ASN A 82 4.70 -5.89 -2.58
N HIS A 83 5.72 -5.26 -1.98
CA HIS A 83 5.51 -4.19 -1.03
C HIS A 83 6.14 -2.88 -1.51
N VAL A 84 5.32 -1.85 -1.70
CA VAL A 84 5.75 -0.48 -1.93
C VAL A 84 5.63 0.31 -0.61
N ASP A 85 6.76 0.79 -0.12
CA ASP A 85 6.81 1.63 1.07
C ASP A 85 7.03 3.09 0.64
N THR A 86 6.02 3.93 0.87
CA THR A 86 6.03 5.34 0.47
C THR A 86 7.08 6.16 1.20
N LYS A 87 7.46 5.79 2.43
CA LYS A 87 8.58 6.40 3.13
C LYS A 87 9.91 6.14 2.43
N LEU A 88 10.09 4.94 1.88
CA LEU A 88 11.29 4.61 1.09
C LEU A 88 11.26 5.29 -0.28
N LEU A 89 10.08 5.45 -0.90
CA LEU A 89 9.95 6.25 -2.11
C LEU A 89 10.32 7.71 -1.87
N ALA A 90 9.81 8.29 -0.79
CA ALA A 90 10.05 9.69 -0.44
C ALA A 90 11.54 9.99 -0.16
N LYS A 91 12.31 9.01 0.34
CA LYS A 91 13.76 9.15 0.55
C LYS A 91 14.56 9.42 -0.72
N LYS A 92 13.98 9.25 -1.90
CA LYS A 92 14.62 9.61 -3.18
C LYS A 92 14.59 11.12 -3.46
N PHE A 93 13.84 11.86 -2.66
CA PHE A 93 13.67 13.31 -2.75
C PHE A 93 14.25 13.96 -1.50
N SER A 94 14.57 15.23 -1.59
CA SER A 94 15.11 16.01 -0.47
C SER A 94 14.00 16.65 0.37
N PHE A 95 13.01 15.85 0.80
CA PHE A 95 11.99 16.33 1.73
C PHE A 95 12.60 16.56 3.12
N PHE A 96 12.13 17.59 3.82
CA PHE A 96 12.54 17.89 5.19
C PHE A 96 12.21 16.71 6.15
N SER A 97 11.08 16.05 5.93
CA SER A 97 10.67 14.86 6.65
C SER A 97 9.97 13.86 5.72
N ASN A 98 10.16 12.57 5.98
CA ASN A 98 9.44 11.50 5.27
C ASN A 98 8.30 10.91 6.13
N SER A 99 7.79 11.64 7.12
CA SER A 99 6.61 11.22 7.89
C SER A 99 5.33 11.40 7.08
N LEU A 100 4.32 10.57 7.36
CA LEU A 100 3.00 10.68 6.71
C LEU A 100 2.42 12.09 6.89
N LYS A 101 2.49 12.64 8.11
CA LYS A 101 2.03 13.99 8.44
C LYS A 101 2.66 15.05 7.53
N TYR A 102 3.99 15.04 7.42
CA TYR A 102 4.69 16.03 6.60
C TYR A 102 4.41 15.83 5.11
N LEU A 103 4.50 14.61 4.61
CA LEU A 103 4.29 14.34 3.19
C LEU A 103 2.85 14.67 2.76
N SER A 104 1.84 14.35 3.57
CA SER A 104 0.45 14.69 3.25
C SER A 104 0.23 16.21 3.24
N SER A 105 0.80 16.94 4.19
CA SER A 105 0.68 18.41 4.21
C SER A 105 1.32 19.09 2.99
N GLN A 106 2.41 18.54 2.47
CA GLN A 106 3.12 19.11 1.33
C GLN A 106 2.58 18.64 -0.03
N LEU A 107 2.17 17.38 -0.13
CA LEU A 107 1.80 16.77 -1.41
C LEU A 107 0.29 16.71 -1.63
N SER A 108 -0.51 16.68 -0.57
CA SER A 108 -1.97 16.50 -0.62
C SER A 108 -2.64 17.23 0.54
N PRO A 109 -2.57 18.58 0.59
CA PRO A 109 -3.11 19.35 1.70
C PRO A 109 -4.62 19.16 1.90
N GLU A 110 -5.34 18.72 0.88
CA GLU A 110 -6.75 18.35 0.94
C GLU A 110 -7.03 17.03 1.67
N ARG A 111 -6.00 16.21 1.91
CA ARG A 111 -6.07 14.90 2.58
C ARG A 111 -4.92 14.74 3.57
N GLN A 112 -4.88 15.66 4.51
CA GLN A 112 -3.84 15.64 5.54
C GLN A 112 -4.11 14.54 6.57
N LYS A 113 -3.01 14.03 7.14
CA LYS A 113 -3.09 13.14 8.30
C LYS A 113 -3.80 13.84 9.44
N ILE A 114 -4.79 13.15 10.01
CA ILE A 114 -5.52 13.61 11.21
C ILE A 114 -4.58 13.57 12.41
N GLU A 115 -4.58 14.60 13.22
CA GLU A 115 -3.87 14.60 14.50
C GLU A 115 -4.72 13.89 15.56
N ASN A 116 -4.06 13.23 16.48
CA ASN A 116 -4.68 12.58 17.63
C ASN A 116 -3.88 12.87 18.92
N GLU A 117 -4.42 12.46 20.06
CA GLU A 117 -3.80 12.63 21.38
C GLU A 117 -2.56 11.73 21.60
N GLY A 118 -2.06 11.05 20.55
CA GLY A 118 -0.91 10.17 20.66
C GLY A 118 -1.16 8.99 21.59
N TRP A 119 -0.25 8.77 22.54
CA TRP A 119 -0.34 7.65 23.48
C TRP A 119 -1.62 7.62 24.32
N ASN A 120 -2.16 8.78 24.67
CA ASN A 120 -3.40 8.86 25.46
C ASN A 120 -4.57 8.18 24.73
N LEU A 121 -4.71 8.37 23.43
CA LEU A 121 -5.76 7.70 22.65
C LEU A 121 -5.67 6.17 22.79
N TRP A 122 -4.46 5.60 22.72
CA TRP A 122 -4.25 4.15 22.92
C TRP A 122 -4.68 3.67 24.30
N VAL A 123 -4.36 4.44 25.36
CA VAL A 123 -4.76 4.11 26.73
C VAL A 123 -6.29 4.12 26.85
N ARG A 124 -6.95 5.13 26.31
CA ARG A 124 -8.41 5.27 26.32
C ARG A 124 -9.10 4.14 25.54
N VAL A 125 -8.57 3.75 24.38
CA VAL A 125 -9.06 2.58 23.62
C VAL A 125 -8.96 1.31 24.45
N HIS A 126 -7.83 1.06 25.11
CA HIS A 126 -7.68 -0.11 25.99
C HIS A 126 -8.54 -0.04 27.24
N SER A 127 -8.97 1.15 27.65
CA SER A 127 -9.98 1.36 28.69
C SER A 127 -11.41 1.19 28.18
N ARG A 128 -11.59 0.85 26.91
CA ARG A 128 -12.90 0.63 26.24
C ARG A 128 -13.78 1.87 26.18
N GLU A 129 -13.19 3.04 26.10
CA GLU A 129 -13.95 4.27 25.85
C GLU A 129 -14.49 4.28 24.42
N ALA A 130 -15.81 4.35 24.27
CA ALA A 130 -16.45 4.28 22.95
C ALA A 130 -15.99 5.42 22.03
N GLU A 131 -15.91 6.64 22.55
CA GLU A 131 -15.44 7.80 21.77
C GLU A 131 -14.01 7.64 21.31
N ALA A 132 -13.12 7.07 22.13
CA ALA A 132 -11.74 6.81 21.78
C ALA A 132 -11.61 5.72 20.70
N CYS A 133 -12.47 4.70 20.74
CA CYS A 133 -12.55 3.67 19.71
C CYS A 133 -12.97 4.27 18.36
N GLU A 134 -14.00 5.11 18.34
CA GLU A 134 -14.43 5.82 17.13
C GLU A 134 -13.36 6.78 16.60
N GLU A 135 -12.69 7.50 17.50
CA GLU A 135 -11.58 8.39 17.13
C GLU A 135 -10.43 7.61 16.50
N MET A 136 -10.05 6.47 17.09
CA MET A 136 -9.00 5.59 16.54
C MET A 136 -9.37 5.04 15.15
N ALA A 137 -10.62 4.63 14.95
CA ALA A 137 -11.08 4.15 13.65
C ALA A 137 -11.04 5.27 12.59
N ARG A 138 -11.50 6.47 12.93
CA ARG A 138 -11.42 7.65 12.05
C ARG A 138 -9.98 8.02 11.70
N TYR A 139 -9.10 7.99 12.70
CA TYR A 139 -7.68 8.23 12.53
C TYR A 139 -7.05 7.21 11.58
N CYS A 140 -7.32 5.92 11.79
CA CYS A 140 -6.81 4.84 10.93
C CYS A 140 -7.30 4.99 9.48
N LYS A 141 -8.59 5.31 9.28
CA LYS A 141 -9.18 5.57 7.97
C LYS A 141 -8.50 6.76 7.27
N GLY A 142 -8.33 7.85 7.98
CA GLY A 142 -7.66 9.06 7.47
C GLY A 142 -6.21 8.82 7.06
N ASP A 143 -5.47 8.01 7.82
CA ASP A 143 -4.08 7.64 7.48
C ASP A 143 -4.02 6.85 6.16
N VAL A 144 -4.96 5.94 5.91
CA VAL A 144 -5.04 5.17 4.65
C VAL A 144 -5.37 6.08 3.47
N GLU A 145 -6.28 7.04 3.64
CA GLU A 145 -6.63 8.01 2.58
C GLU A 145 -5.49 8.96 2.27
N ALA A 146 -4.79 9.46 3.29
CA ALA A 146 -3.60 10.28 3.13
C ALA A 146 -2.48 9.49 2.44
N LEU A 147 -2.30 8.22 2.78
CA LEU A 147 -1.33 7.32 2.16
C LEU A 147 -1.57 7.17 0.65
N GLU A 148 -2.80 6.93 0.23
CA GLU A 148 -3.11 6.82 -1.20
C GLU A 148 -2.80 8.12 -1.94
N ALA A 149 -3.18 9.26 -1.37
CA ALA A 149 -2.96 10.56 -1.98
C ALA A 149 -1.46 10.85 -2.20
N ILE A 150 -0.62 10.62 -1.20
CA ILE A 150 0.84 10.79 -1.35
C ILE A 150 1.46 9.74 -2.27
N TYR A 151 0.99 8.49 -2.23
CA TYR A 151 1.47 7.46 -3.15
C TYR A 151 1.25 7.84 -4.60
N ARG A 152 0.07 8.34 -4.96
CA ARG A 152 -0.25 8.78 -6.32
C ARG A 152 0.71 9.86 -6.81
N LYS A 153 1.09 10.82 -5.95
CA LYS A 153 2.06 11.88 -6.26
C LYS A 153 3.49 11.34 -6.39
N LEU A 154 3.94 10.58 -5.39
CA LEU A 154 5.31 10.02 -5.38
C LEU A 154 5.53 9.02 -6.52
N ARG A 155 4.52 8.24 -6.90
CA ARG A 155 4.59 7.29 -7.98
C ARG A 155 4.90 7.96 -9.32
N ILE A 156 4.22 9.06 -9.63
CA ILE A 156 4.44 9.83 -10.87
C ILE A 156 5.85 10.41 -10.88
N ALA A 157 6.29 10.97 -9.76
CA ALA A 157 7.59 11.63 -9.62
C ALA A 157 8.77 10.63 -9.62
N SER A 158 8.58 9.42 -9.13
CA SER A 158 9.66 8.43 -9.00
C SER A 158 9.88 7.54 -10.23
N SER A 159 9.30 7.88 -11.36
CA SER A 159 9.36 7.21 -12.67
C SER A 159 10.12 5.87 -12.72
N GLY A 160 9.42 4.80 -12.80
CA GLY A 160 9.87 3.53 -13.39
C GLY A 160 10.34 2.43 -12.46
N ALA A 161 11.07 2.67 -11.38
CA ALA A 161 11.77 1.59 -10.68
C ALA A 161 11.07 1.02 -9.44
N ASN A 162 10.04 1.66 -8.90
CA ASN A 162 9.37 1.22 -7.67
C ASN A 162 7.85 1.45 -7.65
N ALA A 163 7.23 1.57 -8.80
CA ALA A 163 5.80 1.29 -8.90
C ALA A 163 5.59 -0.21 -8.61
N LEU A 164 4.46 -0.58 -8.06
CA LEU A 164 4.08 -2.00 -7.99
C LEU A 164 4.26 -2.59 -9.38
N PRO A 165 5.12 -3.61 -9.55
CA PRO A 165 5.27 -4.21 -10.86
C PRO A 165 3.89 -4.72 -11.28
N ASN A 166 3.45 -4.30 -12.45
CA ASN A 166 2.25 -4.80 -13.11
C ASN A 166 0.90 -4.57 -12.43
N HIS A 167 0.81 -3.69 -11.42
CA HIS A 167 -0.46 -3.36 -10.78
C HIS A 167 -1.59 -3.09 -11.80
N ASN A 168 -1.30 -2.39 -12.90
CA ASN A 168 -2.29 -2.10 -13.92
C ASN A 168 -2.42 -3.19 -15.01
N LEU A 169 -1.45 -4.10 -15.13
CA LEU A 169 -1.55 -5.24 -16.03
C LEU A 169 -2.53 -6.29 -15.49
N LEU A 170 -2.62 -6.43 -14.18
CA LEU A 170 -3.58 -7.32 -13.53
C LEU A 170 -5.04 -6.82 -13.68
N GLN A 171 -5.24 -5.52 -13.68
CA GLN A 171 -6.58 -4.93 -13.89
C GLN A 171 -7.03 -4.92 -15.36
N VAL A 172 -6.12 -5.11 -16.29
CA VAL A 172 -6.39 -4.94 -17.72
C VAL A 172 -5.93 -6.16 -18.50
N GLN A 173 -6.43 -7.32 -18.15
CA GLN A 173 -6.28 -8.52 -18.98
C GLN A 173 -6.86 -8.24 -20.37
N GLY A 174 -6.00 -8.12 -21.36
CA GLY A 174 -6.36 -7.91 -22.77
C GLY A 174 -5.98 -6.56 -23.40
N MET A 175 -5.61 -5.55 -22.63
CA MET A 175 -5.16 -4.26 -23.19
C MET A 175 -3.63 -4.15 -23.16
N LYS A 176 -3.00 -4.36 -24.30
CA LYS A 176 -1.53 -4.39 -24.45
C LYS A 176 -0.83 -3.05 -24.27
N GLU A 177 -1.54 -1.93 -24.24
CA GLU A 177 -0.99 -0.57 -24.35
C GLU A 177 -1.33 0.34 -23.16
N VAL A 178 -1.82 -0.23 -22.05
CA VAL A 178 -2.14 0.54 -20.84
C VAL A 178 -0.87 0.84 -20.05
N CYS A 179 -0.71 2.10 -19.68
CA CYS A 179 0.42 2.53 -18.87
C CYS A 179 0.41 1.86 -17.49
N PRO A 180 1.44 1.06 -17.13
CA PRO A 180 1.50 0.39 -15.83
C PRO A 180 1.73 1.37 -14.67
N HIS A 181 2.04 2.63 -14.96
CA HIS A 181 2.29 3.64 -13.93
C HIS A 181 1.04 4.41 -13.52
N CYS A 182 0.20 4.81 -14.48
CA CYS A 182 -0.96 5.67 -14.18
C CYS A 182 -2.29 5.12 -14.68
N GLY A 183 -2.29 3.95 -15.36
CA GLY A 183 -3.51 3.35 -15.89
C GLY A 183 -4.04 4.00 -17.17
N SER A 184 -3.34 5.00 -17.73
CA SER A 184 -3.76 5.66 -18.97
C SER A 184 -3.66 4.72 -20.16
N THR A 185 -4.65 4.79 -21.05
CA THR A 185 -4.63 4.14 -22.37
C THR A 185 -3.96 5.01 -23.44
N ARG A 186 -3.61 6.25 -23.09
CA ARG A 186 -2.95 7.20 -23.99
C ARG A 186 -1.45 6.97 -23.98
N SER A 187 -0.96 6.17 -24.90
CA SER A 187 0.48 5.90 -25.05
C SER A 187 0.90 5.96 -26.52
N ILE A 188 2.15 6.32 -26.74
CA ILE A 188 2.78 6.33 -28.06
C ILE A 188 3.89 5.29 -28.12
N ARG A 189 4.07 4.65 -29.26
CA ARG A 189 5.18 3.72 -29.49
C ARG A 189 6.51 4.49 -29.48
N PHE A 190 7.47 3.97 -28.72
CA PHE A 190 8.80 4.57 -28.54
C PHE A 190 9.92 3.60 -28.93
N GLY A 191 9.75 2.91 -30.04
CA GLY A 191 10.72 1.97 -30.58
C GLY A 191 10.70 0.60 -29.90
N VAL A 192 11.67 -0.23 -30.29
CA VAL A 192 11.82 -1.61 -29.79
C VAL A 192 13.10 -1.72 -28.98
N ARG A 193 13.07 -2.43 -27.88
CA ARG A 193 14.27 -2.83 -27.14
C ARG A 193 14.59 -4.29 -27.43
N TYR A 194 15.81 -4.55 -27.79
CA TYR A 194 16.33 -5.90 -28.02
C TYR A 194 17.14 -6.34 -26.78
N THR A 195 17.01 -7.59 -26.43
CA THR A 195 17.87 -8.32 -25.50
C THR A 195 18.48 -9.50 -26.22
N ALA A 196 19.40 -10.23 -25.61
CA ALA A 196 20.01 -11.41 -26.23
C ALA A 196 18.99 -12.44 -26.76
N THR A 197 17.82 -12.55 -26.07
CA THR A 197 16.83 -13.60 -26.34
C THR A 197 15.47 -13.09 -26.80
N TYR A 198 15.14 -11.82 -26.54
CA TYR A 198 13.79 -11.26 -26.77
C TYR A 198 13.81 -9.83 -27.29
N SER A 199 12.74 -9.45 -27.96
CA SER A 199 12.44 -8.07 -28.31
C SER A 199 11.16 -7.60 -27.61
N TYR A 200 11.13 -6.32 -27.23
CA TYR A 200 10.01 -5.71 -26.52
C TYR A 200 9.63 -4.41 -27.22
N GLN A 201 8.33 -4.24 -27.49
CA GLN A 201 7.83 -2.93 -27.91
C GLN A 201 7.86 -1.98 -26.70
N ARG A 202 8.46 -0.82 -26.86
CA ARG A 202 8.47 0.25 -25.87
C ARG A 202 7.40 1.28 -26.18
N TYR A 203 6.85 1.83 -25.10
CA TYR A 203 5.86 2.90 -25.15
C TYR A 203 6.26 4.02 -24.22
N GLN A 204 5.78 5.23 -24.53
CA GLN A 204 5.78 6.36 -23.62
C GLN A 204 4.33 6.76 -23.36
N CYS A 205 3.95 6.87 -22.07
CA CYS A 205 2.64 7.37 -21.68
C CYS A 205 2.55 8.88 -21.94
N CYS A 206 1.46 9.32 -22.58
CA CYS A 206 1.21 10.73 -22.84
C CYS A 206 0.88 11.52 -21.58
N ASP A 207 0.30 10.87 -20.56
CA ASP A 207 -0.18 11.54 -19.35
C ASP A 207 0.91 11.66 -18.28
N CYS A 208 1.55 10.55 -17.90
CA CYS A 208 2.59 10.57 -16.85
C CYS A 208 4.01 10.59 -17.39
N ARG A 209 4.21 10.60 -18.71
CA ARG A 209 5.51 10.59 -19.41
C ARG A 209 6.41 9.39 -19.13
N SER A 210 5.94 8.41 -18.36
CA SER A 210 6.71 7.21 -18.04
C SER A 210 6.89 6.32 -19.25
N TYR A 211 8.05 5.64 -19.30
CA TYR A 211 8.33 4.62 -20.30
C TYR A 211 7.97 3.24 -19.75
N PHE A 212 7.36 2.42 -20.60
CA PHE A 212 7.05 1.03 -20.26
C PHE A 212 7.21 0.14 -21.50
N ARG A 213 7.10 -1.15 -21.30
CA ARG A 213 7.17 -2.15 -22.37
C ARG A 213 5.99 -3.10 -22.24
N THR A 214 5.55 -3.64 -23.34
CA THR A 214 4.61 -4.77 -23.36
C THR A 214 5.34 -6.08 -23.05
N ASP A 215 4.57 -7.12 -22.83
CA ASP A 215 5.11 -8.46 -22.68
C ASP A 215 5.89 -8.91 -23.92
N MET A 216 6.68 -9.96 -23.74
CA MET A 216 7.51 -10.56 -24.78
C MET A 216 6.72 -10.81 -26.07
N GLN A 217 7.17 -10.23 -27.17
CA GLN A 217 6.50 -10.42 -28.44
C GLN A 217 7.14 -11.51 -29.31
N ASN A 218 8.43 -11.77 -29.20
CA ASN A 218 9.09 -12.82 -29.98
C ASN A 218 10.41 -13.27 -29.33
N LYS A 219 10.71 -14.55 -29.39
CA LYS A 219 12.08 -15.04 -29.24
C LYS A 219 12.90 -14.51 -30.39
N ASN A 220 14.07 -13.95 -30.13
CA ASN A 220 15.02 -13.62 -31.20
C ASN A 220 15.62 -14.93 -31.71
N PRO A 221 15.32 -15.38 -32.91
CA PRO A 221 15.78 -16.68 -33.42
C PRO A 221 17.30 -16.69 -33.81
N ARG A 222 18.01 -15.59 -33.59
CA ARG A 222 19.40 -15.42 -33.99
C ARG A 222 20.39 -15.34 -32.83
N ALA A 223 20.02 -15.73 -31.64
CA ALA A 223 20.97 -15.90 -30.54
C ALA A 223 21.60 -17.31 -30.68
N ILE A 224 22.57 -17.48 -31.51
CA ILE A 224 23.56 -18.55 -31.50
C ILE A 224 24.92 -17.90 -31.29
#